data_5b56085773662eb570dee6b3cff62e78
#
_entry.id   5b56085773662eb570dee6b3cff62e78
#
_cell.length_a   1.000
_cell.length_b   1.000
_cell.length_c   1.000
_cell.angle_alpha   90.00
_cell.angle_beta   90.00
_cell.angle_gamma   90.00
#
_symmetry.space_group_name_H-M   'P 1'
#
loop_
_entity.id
_entity.type
_entity.pdbx_description
1 polymer ?
#
loop_
_entity_poly.entity_id
_entity_poly.type
_entity_poly.pdbx_seq_one_letter_code
_entity_poly.pdbx_strand_id
1 'polypeptide(L)'
;MIGIIVLGVSLLLAGCSSKGEVKRDAHGREVLSGYITLSGAFALYPLAIQWADEFHRLHPEVDIDISAGGAGKGITDVLADQVDIAMVSRELKPQEKERGALAFAVAKDAVVATVNANNPIYKELLKTGLSKQQAQEIWEGKTKLNVYTRSDACGAAETWAAFLGKKQEDLKGTGVFGDPGVAETLQKDVNGIGFNNIGYAYHDKTHKPTKGIAIVPIDVNGNGKLDENEKFYGTLDELMEAIAKGKYPAPPARNLYLVTAGKPKNPVVVEFLKYVRTKGQRLNAPAGFVHI
;
A
#
# COMPACT_ATOMS: atom_id res chain seq x y z
N MET A 1 47.53 35.57 -46.37
CA MET A 1 47.11 34.25 -46.02
C MET A 1 46.35 34.32 -44.71
N ILE A 2 45.02 34.25 -44.78
CA ILE A 2 44.13 34.34 -43.60
C ILE A 2 43.68 32.94 -43.30
N GLY A 3 44.13 32.38 -42.14
CA GLY A 3 43.73 31.07 -41.66
C GLY A 3 42.36 31.11 -40.96
N ILE A 4 41.41 30.37 -41.50
CA ILE A 4 40.08 30.17 -40.90
C ILE A 4 40.17 29.04 -39.90
N ILE A 5 40.03 29.37 -38.61
CA ILE A 5 39.88 28.38 -37.55
C ILE A 5 38.40 27.98 -37.51
N VAL A 6 38.08 26.74 -37.90
CA VAL A 6 36.74 26.15 -37.73
C VAL A 6 36.65 25.62 -36.31
N LEU A 7 35.87 26.28 -35.48
CA LEU A 7 35.54 25.83 -34.11
C LEU A 7 34.42 24.81 -34.22
N GLY A 8 34.77 23.53 -34.04
CA GLY A 8 33.79 22.45 -33.98
C GLY A 8 32.96 22.53 -32.68
N VAL A 9 31.72 22.94 -32.77
CA VAL A 9 30.76 22.88 -31.67
C VAL A 9 30.27 21.41 -31.55
N SER A 10 30.82 20.71 -30.58
CA SER A 10 30.27 19.41 -30.16
C SER A 10 28.93 19.63 -29.46
N LEU A 11 27.82 19.35 -30.16
CA LEU A 11 26.49 19.29 -29.60
C LEU A 11 26.43 18.08 -28.65
N LEU A 12 26.53 18.32 -27.37
CA LEU A 12 26.14 17.36 -26.34
C LEU A 12 24.62 17.19 -26.43
N LEU A 13 24.18 16.16 -27.14
CA LEU A 13 22.80 15.67 -27.05
C LEU A 13 22.56 15.21 -25.61
N ALA A 14 21.93 16.07 -24.81
CA ALA A 14 21.31 15.68 -23.57
C ALA A 14 20.33 14.57 -23.91
N GLY A 15 20.65 13.33 -23.51
CA GLY A 15 19.77 12.20 -23.69
C GLY A 15 18.47 12.47 -22.95
N CYS A 16 17.40 12.73 -23.67
CA CYS A 16 16.05 12.56 -23.16
C CYS A 16 15.96 11.11 -22.68
N SER A 17 15.75 10.91 -21.38
CA SER A 17 15.46 9.60 -20.79
C SER A 17 14.24 9.02 -21.52
N SER A 18 14.45 8.02 -22.37
CA SER A 18 13.39 7.48 -23.21
C SER A 18 12.44 6.67 -22.32
N LYS A 19 11.14 6.97 -22.40
CA LYS A 19 10.08 6.10 -21.86
C LYS A 19 10.29 4.72 -22.47
N GLY A 20 10.81 3.78 -21.70
CA GLY A 20 11.09 2.37 -21.99
C GLY A 20 11.12 1.88 -23.42
N GLU A 21 12.15 1.17 -23.77
CA GLU A 21 12.35 0.58 -25.10
C GLU A 21 12.95 -0.83 -25.01
N VAL A 22 12.81 -1.63 -26.07
CA VAL A 22 13.51 -2.89 -26.23
C VAL A 22 14.67 -2.63 -27.20
N LYS A 23 15.90 -2.77 -26.72
CA LYS A 23 17.15 -2.67 -27.50
C LYS A 23 17.70 -4.06 -27.81
N ARG A 24 18.68 -4.14 -28.71
CA ARG A 24 19.51 -5.33 -28.87
C ARG A 24 20.92 -5.05 -28.35
N ASP A 25 21.41 -5.95 -27.51
CA ASP A 25 22.80 -5.88 -27.03
C ASP A 25 23.80 -6.27 -28.14
N ALA A 26 25.10 -6.17 -27.82
CA ALA A 26 26.17 -6.53 -28.72
C ALA A 26 26.14 -8.00 -29.21
N HIS A 27 25.37 -8.84 -28.53
CA HIS A 27 25.18 -10.26 -28.88
C HIS A 27 23.81 -10.52 -29.57
N GLY A 28 23.07 -9.46 -29.95
CA GLY A 28 21.78 -9.55 -30.63
C GLY A 28 20.60 -9.94 -29.71
N ARG A 29 20.77 -10.01 -28.39
CA ARG A 29 19.71 -10.34 -27.42
C ARG A 29 18.87 -9.11 -27.14
N GLU A 30 17.56 -9.31 -27.03
CA GLU A 30 16.65 -8.24 -26.63
C GLU A 30 16.88 -7.84 -25.16
N VAL A 31 17.14 -6.57 -24.91
CA VAL A 31 17.36 -5.98 -23.60
C VAL A 31 16.33 -4.87 -23.38
N LEU A 32 15.60 -4.99 -22.28
CA LEU A 32 14.65 -3.97 -21.85
C LEU A 32 15.43 -2.83 -21.18
N SER A 33 15.18 -1.59 -21.60
CA SER A 33 15.81 -0.41 -21.00
C SER A 33 14.84 0.75 -20.87
N GLY A 34 15.07 1.64 -19.94
CA GLY A 34 14.29 2.86 -19.75
C GLY A 34 13.95 3.12 -18.29
N TYR A 35 12.98 3.99 -18.10
CA TYR A 35 12.60 4.51 -16.78
C TYR A 35 11.09 4.47 -16.62
N ILE A 36 10.61 4.02 -15.46
CA ILE A 36 9.20 4.09 -15.06
C ILE A 36 9.05 4.65 -13.65
N THR A 37 7.90 5.28 -13.41
CA THR A 37 7.57 5.90 -12.13
C THR A 37 6.30 5.32 -11.53
N LEU A 38 6.33 5.12 -10.22
CA LEU A 38 5.18 4.67 -9.45
C LEU A 38 4.86 5.69 -8.34
N SER A 39 3.58 5.95 -8.10
CA SER A 39 3.16 6.70 -6.91
C SER A 39 1.90 6.11 -6.28
N GLY A 40 1.65 6.42 -5.00
CA GLY A 40 0.36 6.12 -4.41
C GLY A 40 0.37 5.46 -3.04
N ALA A 41 -0.36 4.34 -2.90
CA ALA A 41 -0.73 3.76 -1.62
C ALA A 41 0.47 3.33 -0.77
N PHE A 42 0.54 3.83 0.47
CA PHE A 42 1.50 3.36 1.48
C PHE A 42 1.45 1.84 1.65
N ALA A 43 0.26 1.23 1.57
CA ALA A 43 0.07 -0.21 1.70
C ALA A 43 0.98 -1.03 0.77
N LEU A 44 1.12 -0.61 -0.51
CA LEU A 44 1.94 -1.32 -1.50
C LEU A 44 3.40 -0.91 -1.49
N TYR A 45 3.75 0.24 -0.90
CA TYR A 45 5.08 0.83 -1.03
C TYR A 45 6.22 -0.15 -0.66
N PRO A 46 6.17 -0.86 0.50
CA PRO A 46 7.25 -1.79 0.85
C PRO A 46 7.43 -2.96 -0.14
N LEU A 47 6.32 -3.49 -0.65
CA LEU A 47 6.34 -4.60 -1.62
C LEU A 47 6.77 -4.12 -3.01
N ALA A 48 6.36 -2.91 -3.39
CA ALA A 48 6.76 -2.30 -4.66
C ALA A 48 8.27 -2.08 -4.75
N ILE A 49 8.91 -1.67 -3.65
CA ILE A 49 10.38 -1.58 -3.55
C ILE A 49 11.02 -2.95 -3.81
N GLN A 50 10.53 -4.01 -3.17
CA GLN A 50 11.09 -5.37 -3.36
C GLN A 50 10.91 -5.86 -4.80
N TRP A 51 9.75 -5.59 -5.43
CA TRP A 51 9.54 -5.90 -6.84
C TRP A 51 10.48 -5.11 -7.75
N ALA A 52 10.67 -3.82 -7.48
CA ALA A 52 11.56 -2.96 -8.27
C ALA A 52 13.03 -3.40 -8.16
N ASP A 53 13.50 -3.68 -6.95
CA ASP A 53 14.88 -4.16 -6.70
C ASP A 53 15.16 -5.48 -7.43
N GLU A 54 14.21 -6.41 -7.41
CA GLU A 54 14.38 -7.67 -8.12
C GLU A 54 14.22 -7.50 -9.63
N PHE A 55 13.29 -6.67 -10.08
CA PHE A 55 13.11 -6.40 -11.50
C PHE A 55 14.35 -5.72 -12.10
N HIS A 56 14.96 -4.76 -11.38
CA HIS A 56 16.23 -4.13 -11.78
C HIS A 56 17.37 -5.17 -11.89
N ARG A 57 17.45 -6.16 -10.98
CA ARG A 57 18.43 -7.25 -11.10
C ARG A 57 18.22 -8.11 -12.35
N LEU A 58 16.97 -8.27 -12.81
CA LEU A 58 16.64 -9.00 -14.04
C LEU A 58 16.82 -8.13 -15.29
N HIS A 59 16.66 -6.83 -15.17
CA HIS A 59 16.72 -5.83 -16.24
C HIS A 59 17.58 -4.63 -15.78
N PRO A 60 18.93 -4.75 -15.75
CA PRO A 60 19.81 -3.74 -15.19
C PRO A 60 19.79 -2.37 -15.89
N GLU A 61 19.26 -2.30 -17.11
CA GLU A 61 19.07 -1.04 -17.86
C GLU A 61 17.70 -0.39 -17.61
N VAL A 62 16.94 -0.88 -16.61
CA VAL A 62 15.65 -0.31 -16.20
C VAL A 62 15.75 0.32 -14.83
N ASP A 63 15.38 1.58 -14.74
CA ASP A 63 15.24 2.32 -13.48
C ASP A 63 13.77 2.45 -13.10
N ILE A 64 13.47 2.31 -11.81
CA ILE A 64 12.11 2.42 -11.25
C ILE A 64 12.14 3.37 -10.06
N ASP A 65 11.41 4.48 -10.16
CA ASP A 65 11.23 5.43 -9.06
C ASP A 65 9.86 5.23 -8.41
N ILE A 66 9.83 5.17 -7.08
CA ILE A 66 8.62 4.86 -6.31
C ILE A 66 8.42 5.89 -5.20
N SER A 67 7.23 6.49 -5.16
CA SER A 67 6.84 7.42 -4.12
C SER A 67 5.52 7.02 -3.46
N ALA A 68 5.42 7.26 -2.14
CA ALA A 68 4.18 7.06 -1.40
C ALA A 68 3.48 8.41 -1.14
N GLY A 69 2.14 8.38 -1.08
CA GLY A 69 1.34 9.60 -0.85
C GLY A 69 -0.16 9.33 -0.77
N GLY A 70 -0.55 8.04 -0.65
CA GLY A 70 -1.93 7.61 -0.60
C GLY A 70 -2.51 7.24 -1.97
N ALA A 71 -3.52 6.37 -1.97
CA ALA A 71 -4.16 5.86 -3.19
C ALA A 71 -4.79 6.97 -4.05
N GLY A 72 -5.35 8.01 -3.40
CA GLY A 72 -5.93 9.15 -4.10
C GLY A 72 -4.90 9.95 -4.89
N LYS A 73 -3.70 10.19 -4.30
CA LYS A 73 -2.57 10.81 -5.01
C LYS A 73 -2.17 9.95 -6.22
N GLY A 74 -1.94 8.66 -6.02
CA GLY A 74 -1.53 7.76 -7.10
C GLY A 74 -2.49 7.79 -8.29
N ILE A 75 -3.80 7.71 -8.05
CA ILE A 75 -4.81 7.81 -9.11
C ILE A 75 -4.77 9.17 -9.81
N THR A 76 -4.60 10.25 -9.06
CA THR A 76 -4.51 11.60 -9.66
C THR A 76 -3.28 11.69 -10.56
N ASP A 77 -2.13 11.22 -10.06
CA ASP A 77 -0.86 11.29 -10.79
C ASP A 77 -0.92 10.45 -12.08
N VAL A 78 -1.41 9.21 -12.04
CA VAL A 78 -1.46 8.35 -13.22
C VAL A 78 -2.45 8.84 -14.26
N LEU A 79 -3.62 9.35 -13.85
CA LEU A 79 -4.62 9.91 -14.78
C LEU A 79 -4.22 11.28 -15.33
N ALA A 80 -3.23 11.95 -14.73
CA ALA A 80 -2.61 13.18 -15.21
C ALA A 80 -1.28 12.93 -15.95
N ASP A 81 -0.94 11.67 -16.24
CA ASP A 81 0.30 11.25 -16.94
C ASP A 81 1.59 11.71 -16.23
N GLN A 82 1.51 11.92 -14.91
CA GLN A 82 2.65 12.30 -14.05
C GLN A 82 3.48 11.09 -13.60
N VAL A 83 2.85 9.90 -13.57
CA VAL A 83 3.50 8.62 -13.31
C VAL A 83 2.97 7.56 -14.26
N ASP A 84 3.74 6.50 -14.47
CA ASP A 84 3.36 5.39 -15.34
C ASP A 84 2.37 4.42 -14.67
N ILE A 85 2.51 4.24 -13.36
CA ILE A 85 1.72 3.29 -12.57
C ILE A 85 1.30 3.92 -11.24
N ALA A 86 0.03 3.79 -10.87
CA ALA A 86 -0.43 4.11 -9.53
C ALA A 86 -0.49 2.86 -8.64
N MET A 87 -0.07 2.99 -7.39
CA MET A 87 -0.32 2.02 -6.32
C MET A 87 -1.64 2.34 -5.64
N VAL A 88 -2.59 1.40 -5.62
CA VAL A 88 -3.94 1.64 -5.13
C VAL A 88 -4.37 0.52 -4.18
N SER A 89 -4.88 0.89 -3.02
CA SER A 89 -5.28 -0.02 -1.95
C SER A 89 -6.79 0.00 -1.67
N ARG A 90 -7.58 0.11 -2.70
CA ARG A 90 -9.03 0.05 -2.73
C ARG A 90 -9.54 -0.24 -4.15
N GLU A 91 -10.81 -0.51 -4.28
CA GLU A 91 -11.44 -0.58 -5.60
C GLU A 91 -11.43 0.79 -6.31
N LEU A 92 -11.33 0.76 -7.63
CA LEU A 92 -11.47 1.97 -8.44
C LEU A 92 -12.90 2.50 -8.38
N LYS A 93 -13.03 3.80 -8.17
CA LYS A 93 -14.30 4.52 -8.22
C LYS A 93 -14.83 4.55 -9.67
N PRO A 94 -16.17 4.60 -9.89
CA PRO A 94 -16.73 4.68 -11.24
C PRO A 94 -16.11 5.79 -12.09
N GLN A 95 -15.96 6.98 -11.55
CA GLN A 95 -15.37 8.13 -12.23
C GLN A 95 -13.90 7.92 -12.63
N GLU A 96 -13.13 7.14 -11.85
CA GLU A 96 -11.76 6.80 -12.17
C GLU A 96 -11.69 5.83 -13.36
N LYS A 97 -12.61 4.86 -13.40
CA LYS A 97 -12.76 3.92 -14.53
C LYS A 97 -13.20 4.64 -15.81
N GLU A 98 -14.17 5.55 -15.71
CA GLU A 98 -14.63 6.39 -16.83
C GLU A 98 -13.51 7.26 -17.40
N ARG A 99 -12.57 7.72 -16.56
CA ARG A 99 -11.37 8.44 -16.98
C ARG A 99 -10.27 7.54 -17.54
N GLY A 100 -10.51 6.25 -17.65
CA GLY A 100 -9.60 5.29 -18.27
C GLY A 100 -8.65 4.59 -17.31
N ALA A 101 -8.83 4.67 -15.98
CA ALA A 101 -8.02 3.89 -15.05
C ALA A 101 -8.26 2.39 -15.23
N LEU A 102 -7.17 1.64 -15.41
CA LEU A 102 -7.17 0.19 -15.59
C LEU A 102 -6.40 -0.48 -14.44
N ALA A 103 -7.10 -1.27 -13.62
CA ALA A 103 -6.55 -1.91 -12.43
C ALA A 103 -6.08 -3.35 -12.68
N PHE A 104 -4.93 -3.68 -12.13
CA PHE A 104 -4.35 -5.02 -12.08
C PHE A 104 -4.20 -5.42 -10.62
N ALA A 105 -4.97 -6.40 -10.17
CA ALA A 105 -4.81 -6.95 -8.83
C ALA A 105 -3.42 -7.60 -8.71
N VAL A 106 -2.72 -7.34 -7.60
CA VAL A 106 -1.33 -7.78 -7.41
C VAL A 106 -1.07 -8.42 -6.03
N ALA A 107 -1.89 -8.11 -5.03
CA ALA A 107 -1.79 -8.67 -3.68
C ALA A 107 -3.10 -8.48 -2.94
N LYS A 108 -3.20 -9.09 -1.72
CA LYS A 108 -4.21 -8.73 -0.73
C LYS A 108 -3.54 -8.33 0.57
N ASP A 109 -4.14 -7.39 1.28
CA ASP A 109 -3.78 -7.00 2.63
C ASP A 109 -5.03 -6.76 3.48
N ALA A 110 -4.83 -6.19 4.66
CA ALA A 110 -5.91 -5.69 5.49
C ALA A 110 -5.51 -4.41 6.22
N VAL A 111 -6.52 -3.71 6.72
CA VAL A 111 -6.39 -2.65 7.71
C VAL A 111 -6.79 -3.23 9.06
N VAL A 112 -5.99 -2.98 10.09
CA VAL A 112 -6.23 -3.42 11.47
C VAL A 112 -6.37 -2.23 12.40
N ALA A 113 -7.23 -2.34 13.40
CA ALA A 113 -7.25 -1.39 14.50
C ALA A 113 -5.98 -1.57 15.34
N THR A 114 -5.38 -0.45 15.73
CA THR A 114 -4.13 -0.40 16.50
C THR A 114 -4.25 0.55 17.67
N VAL A 115 -3.62 0.19 18.78
CA VAL A 115 -3.55 1.02 20.00
C VAL A 115 -2.10 1.11 20.47
N ASN A 116 -1.81 2.04 21.39
CA ASN A 116 -0.57 1.96 22.16
C ASN A 116 -0.50 0.64 22.91
N ALA A 117 0.67 -0.01 22.94
CA ALA A 117 0.85 -1.30 23.63
C ALA A 117 0.54 -1.25 25.16
N ASN A 118 0.58 -0.07 25.76
CA ASN A 118 0.23 0.17 27.16
C ASN A 118 -1.16 0.77 27.34
N ASN A 119 -2.00 0.78 26.29
CA ASN A 119 -3.34 1.36 26.37
C ASN A 119 -4.18 0.61 27.41
N PRO A 120 -4.82 1.32 28.38
CA PRO A 120 -5.58 0.67 29.44
C PRO A 120 -6.71 -0.26 28.97
N ILE A 121 -7.34 0.06 27.84
CA ILE A 121 -8.46 -0.76 27.29
C ILE A 121 -7.97 -2.04 26.60
N TYR A 122 -6.67 -2.15 26.25
CA TYR A 122 -6.18 -3.26 25.44
C TYR A 122 -6.39 -4.64 26.10
N LYS A 123 -6.18 -4.71 27.44
CA LYS A 123 -6.40 -5.96 28.18
C LYS A 123 -7.84 -6.48 28.10
N GLU A 124 -8.80 -5.56 28.03
CA GLU A 124 -10.21 -5.90 27.87
C GLU A 124 -10.50 -6.35 26.44
N LEU A 125 -10.00 -5.60 25.45
CA LEU A 125 -10.16 -5.94 24.04
C LEU A 125 -9.52 -7.29 23.66
N LEU A 126 -8.50 -7.74 24.38
CA LEU A 126 -7.95 -9.09 24.20
C LEU A 126 -8.91 -10.22 24.66
N LYS A 127 -9.94 -9.89 25.48
CA LYS A 127 -10.94 -10.85 25.94
C LYS A 127 -12.22 -10.79 25.13
N THR A 128 -12.64 -9.56 24.79
CA THR A 128 -13.92 -9.28 24.15
C THR A 128 -13.83 -9.16 22.64
N GLY A 129 -12.66 -8.81 22.10
CA GLY A 129 -12.54 -8.26 20.76
C GLY A 129 -13.14 -6.86 20.67
N LEU A 130 -12.92 -6.19 19.56
CA LEU A 130 -13.54 -4.92 19.20
C LEU A 130 -14.75 -5.22 18.31
N SER A 131 -15.95 -5.07 18.83
CA SER A 131 -17.14 -5.22 18.03
C SER A 131 -17.28 -4.07 17.01
N LYS A 132 -18.00 -4.32 15.92
CA LYS A 132 -18.29 -3.28 14.91
C LYS A 132 -18.98 -2.06 15.52
N GLN A 133 -19.91 -2.26 16.46
CA GLN A 133 -20.60 -1.16 17.14
C GLN A 133 -19.65 -0.33 17.98
N GLN A 134 -18.77 -0.95 18.79
CA GLN A 134 -17.76 -0.22 19.56
C GLN A 134 -16.81 0.57 18.64
N ALA A 135 -16.38 -0.04 17.54
CA ALA A 135 -15.57 0.66 16.55
C ALA A 135 -16.30 1.86 15.94
N GLN A 136 -17.60 1.75 15.63
CA GLN A 136 -18.40 2.89 15.17
C GLN A 136 -18.42 4.01 16.22
N GLU A 137 -18.69 3.69 17.48
CA GLU A 137 -18.73 4.67 18.58
C GLU A 137 -17.39 5.40 18.77
N ILE A 138 -16.26 4.68 18.61
CA ILE A 138 -14.91 5.26 18.68
C ILE A 138 -14.71 6.29 17.55
N TRP A 139 -14.90 5.89 16.29
CA TRP A 139 -14.69 6.79 15.15
C TRP A 139 -15.86 7.74 14.86
N GLU A 140 -16.90 7.73 15.71
CA GLU A 140 -17.91 8.79 15.83
C GLU A 140 -17.56 9.82 16.91
N GLY A 141 -16.46 9.62 17.64
CA GLY A 141 -16.02 10.51 18.72
C GLY A 141 -16.85 10.40 20.00
N LYS A 142 -17.49 9.25 20.25
CA LYS A 142 -18.36 9.00 21.41
C LYS A 142 -17.60 8.40 22.61
N THR A 143 -16.29 8.30 22.54
CA THR A 143 -15.44 7.73 23.60
C THR A 143 -14.44 8.76 24.12
N LYS A 144 -13.76 8.42 25.23
CA LYS A 144 -12.69 9.27 25.81
C LYS A 144 -11.31 8.94 25.25
N LEU A 145 -11.22 8.08 24.22
CA LEU A 145 -9.95 7.71 23.58
C LEU A 145 -9.46 8.85 22.68
N ASN A 146 -8.16 8.98 22.56
CA ASN A 146 -7.55 9.82 21.54
C ASN A 146 -7.59 9.08 20.20
N VAL A 147 -8.56 9.43 19.38
CA VAL A 147 -8.80 8.73 18.11
C VAL A 147 -7.97 9.34 17.00
N TYR A 148 -7.24 8.50 16.28
CA TYR A 148 -6.45 8.89 15.13
C TYR A 148 -7.02 8.31 13.83
N THR A 149 -7.10 9.17 12.82
CA THR A 149 -7.51 8.83 11.46
C THR A 149 -6.48 9.34 10.46
N ARG A 150 -6.76 9.24 9.18
CA ARG A 150 -5.83 9.66 8.12
C ARG A 150 -6.21 11.04 7.59
N SER A 151 -5.19 11.91 7.42
CA SER A 151 -5.36 13.22 6.79
C SER A 151 -5.23 13.17 5.25
N ASP A 152 -4.63 12.10 4.71
CA ASP A 152 -4.50 11.86 3.27
C ASP A 152 -5.68 11.08 2.70
N ALA A 153 -5.98 11.26 1.42
CA ALA A 153 -6.97 10.46 0.69
C ALA A 153 -6.38 9.06 0.43
N CYS A 154 -6.71 8.10 1.30
CA CYS A 154 -6.06 6.79 1.29
C CYS A 154 -7.02 5.61 1.40
N GLY A 155 -6.63 4.52 0.78
CA GLY A 155 -7.41 3.28 0.84
C GLY A 155 -7.52 2.68 2.25
N ALA A 156 -6.59 2.97 3.18
CA ALA A 156 -6.70 2.50 4.55
C ALA A 156 -7.93 3.11 5.25
N ALA A 157 -8.08 4.43 5.19
CA ALA A 157 -9.22 5.11 5.77
C ALA A 157 -10.54 4.79 5.05
N GLU A 158 -10.52 4.70 3.70
CA GLU A 158 -11.72 4.28 2.95
C GLU A 158 -12.14 2.85 3.33
N THR A 159 -11.20 1.92 3.47
CA THR A 159 -11.47 0.52 3.83
C THR A 159 -11.97 0.38 5.27
N TRP A 160 -11.34 1.10 6.22
CA TRP A 160 -11.79 1.11 7.61
C TRP A 160 -13.18 1.72 7.75
N ALA A 161 -13.43 2.85 7.08
CA ALA A 161 -14.76 3.48 7.03
C ALA A 161 -15.81 2.54 6.42
N ALA A 162 -15.50 1.84 5.34
CA ALA A 162 -16.39 0.86 4.73
C ALA A 162 -16.74 -0.30 5.69
N PHE A 163 -15.77 -0.80 6.49
CA PHE A 163 -16.04 -1.76 7.55
C PHE A 163 -17.06 -1.23 8.55
N LEU A 164 -16.98 0.05 8.89
CA LEU A 164 -17.92 0.73 9.80
C LEU A 164 -19.26 1.10 9.14
N GLY A 165 -19.40 0.90 7.82
CA GLY A 165 -20.58 1.36 7.06
C GLY A 165 -20.61 2.87 6.84
N LYS A 166 -19.45 3.49 6.72
CA LYS A 166 -19.22 4.94 6.62
C LYS A 166 -18.34 5.27 5.41
N LYS A 167 -18.11 6.56 5.18
CA LYS A 167 -17.09 7.09 4.27
C LYS A 167 -15.89 7.61 5.07
N GLN A 168 -14.73 7.80 4.41
CA GLN A 168 -13.53 8.32 5.06
C GLN A 168 -13.77 9.66 5.77
N GLU A 169 -14.50 10.55 5.14
CA GLU A 169 -14.82 11.88 5.66
C GLU A 169 -15.73 11.90 6.90
N ASP A 170 -16.41 10.78 7.16
CA ASP A 170 -17.27 10.62 8.35
C ASP A 170 -16.47 10.20 9.60
N LEU A 171 -15.24 9.72 9.44
CA LEU A 171 -14.40 9.29 10.57
C LEU A 171 -13.96 10.49 11.39
N LYS A 172 -14.30 10.49 12.68
CA LYS A 172 -13.84 11.48 13.66
C LYS A 172 -12.48 11.09 14.22
N GLY A 173 -11.71 12.09 14.63
CA GLY A 173 -10.39 11.94 15.23
C GLY A 173 -9.38 12.91 14.64
N THR A 174 -8.16 12.88 15.18
CA THR A 174 -7.03 13.67 14.68
C THR A 174 -6.48 13.06 13.41
N GLY A 175 -6.45 13.84 12.33
CA GLY A 175 -5.90 13.39 11.04
C GLY A 175 -4.37 13.34 11.07
N VAL A 176 -3.79 12.19 10.76
CA VAL A 176 -2.35 11.95 10.70
C VAL A 176 -1.96 11.49 9.30
N PHE A 177 -0.86 12.01 8.77
CA PHE A 177 -0.41 11.67 7.42
C PHE A 177 0.32 10.33 7.38
N GLY A 178 -0.12 9.44 6.52
CA GLY A 178 0.52 8.15 6.25
C GLY A 178 0.39 7.11 7.38
N ASP A 179 0.62 5.85 7.06
CA ASP A 179 0.67 4.77 8.06
C ASP A 179 1.84 4.93 9.05
N PRO A 180 3.05 5.33 8.61
CA PRO A 180 4.16 5.58 9.53
C PRO A 180 3.81 6.62 10.60
N GLY A 181 3.14 7.70 10.19
CA GLY A 181 2.73 8.77 11.11
C GLY A 181 1.73 8.29 12.16
N VAL A 182 0.72 7.49 11.75
CA VAL A 182 -0.25 6.90 12.70
C VAL A 182 0.46 5.97 13.68
N ALA A 183 1.32 5.07 13.20
CA ALA A 183 2.06 4.14 14.06
C ALA A 183 2.95 4.90 15.07
N GLU A 184 3.70 5.91 14.63
CA GLU A 184 4.53 6.74 15.50
C GLU A 184 3.70 7.53 16.54
N THR A 185 2.55 8.06 16.15
CA THR A 185 1.66 8.78 17.05
C THR A 185 1.12 7.86 18.14
N LEU A 186 0.70 6.64 17.77
CA LEU A 186 0.22 5.64 18.73
C LEU A 186 1.31 5.18 19.70
N GLN A 187 2.57 5.07 19.27
CA GLN A 187 3.69 4.76 20.17
C GLN A 187 3.86 5.80 21.30
N LYS A 188 3.52 7.06 21.03
CA LYS A 188 3.70 8.19 21.95
C LYS A 188 2.47 8.46 22.83
N ASP A 189 1.28 8.07 22.39
CA ASP A 189 0.02 8.35 23.10
C ASP A 189 -0.58 7.06 23.70
N VAL A 190 -0.47 6.92 25.02
CA VAL A 190 -0.96 5.76 25.75
C VAL A 190 -2.49 5.56 25.66
N ASN A 191 -3.25 6.62 25.42
CA ASN A 191 -4.70 6.57 25.22
C ASN A 191 -5.10 6.53 23.74
N GLY A 192 -4.11 6.43 22.85
CA GLY A 192 -4.31 6.47 21.41
C GLY A 192 -4.92 5.18 20.86
N ILE A 193 -5.86 5.36 19.94
CA ILE A 193 -6.39 4.31 19.06
C ILE A 193 -6.44 4.83 17.63
N GLY A 194 -6.06 3.98 16.68
CA GLY A 194 -6.07 4.28 15.27
C GLY A 194 -6.23 3.02 14.43
N PHE A 195 -5.88 3.11 13.16
CA PHE A 195 -5.82 1.97 12.26
C PHE A 195 -4.61 2.09 11.32
N ASN A 196 -4.03 0.94 10.98
CA ASN A 196 -2.89 0.85 10.08
C ASN A 196 -3.07 -0.28 9.07
N ASN A 197 -2.43 -0.15 7.92
CA ASN A 197 -2.19 -1.31 7.06
C ASN A 197 -1.31 -2.33 7.79
N ILE A 198 -1.55 -3.63 7.57
CA ILE A 198 -0.83 -4.70 8.28
C ILE A 198 0.69 -4.60 8.16
N GLY A 199 1.23 -4.17 7.01
CA GLY A 199 2.67 -3.99 6.80
C GLY A 199 3.32 -2.87 7.65
N TYR A 200 2.54 -2.04 8.37
CA TYR A 200 3.02 -1.04 9.32
C TYR A 200 2.62 -1.38 10.76
N ALA A 201 1.59 -2.19 10.92
CA ALA A 201 1.16 -2.69 12.21
C ALA A 201 2.09 -3.81 12.73
N TYR A 202 2.70 -4.56 11.84
CA TYR A 202 3.66 -5.61 12.14
C TYR A 202 5.06 -5.26 11.61
N HIS A 203 6.08 -5.78 12.27
CA HIS A 203 7.48 -5.61 11.89
C HIS A 203 7.84 -6.59 10.75
N ASP A 204 8.41 -6.09 9.68
CA ASP A 204 8.71 -6.79 8.42
C ASP A 204 9.57 -8.07 8.57
N LYS A 205 10.55 -8.06 9.51
CA LYS A 205 11.47 -9.19 9.70
C LYS A 205 11.01 -10.20 10.75
N THR A 206 10.29 -9.74 11.78
CA THR A 206 9.92 -10.61 12.91
C THR A 206 8.48 -11.07 12.83
N HIS A 207 7.68 -10.46 11.98
CA HIS A 207 6.23 -10.65 11.82
C HIS A 207 5.43 -10.48 13.13
N LYS A 208 6.06 -9.91 14.17
CA LYS A 208 5.39 -9.55 15.43
C LYS A 208 4.85 -8.14 15.35
N PRO A 209 3.85 -7.77 16.19
CA PRO A 209 3.38 -6.40 16.27
C PRO A 209 4.54 -5.41 16.44
N THR A 210 4.47 -4.29 15.73
CA THR A 210 5.50 -3.23 15.78
C THR A 210 5.65 -2.74 17.23
N LYS A 211 6.90 -2.59 17.67
CA LYS A 211 7.20 -2.18 19.06
C LYS A 211 6.44 -0.90 19.43
N GLY A 212 5.77 -0.93 20.57
CA GLY A 212 5.04 0.22 21.13
C GLY A 212 3.59 0.34 20.66
N ILE A 213 3.16 -0.47 19.70
CA ILE A 213 1.76 -0.60 19.32
C ILE A 213 1.27 -2.03 19.52
N ALA A 214 -0.03 -2.20 19.64
CA ALA A 214 -0.70 -3.49 19.76
C ALA A 214 -1.87 -3.57 18.77
N ILE A 215 -2.11 -4.77 18.27
CA ILE A 215 -3.19 -5.04 17.32
C ILE A 215 -4.46 -5.35 18.09
N VAL A 216 -5.53 -4.67 17.76
CA VAL A 216 -6.84 -4.89 18.39
C VAL A 216 -7.59 -5.97 17.63
N PRO A 217 -7.88 -7.11 18.26
CA PRO A 217 -8.71 -8.16 17.65
C PRO A 217 -10.13 -7.65 17.39
N ILE A 218 -10.75 -8.11 16.28
CA ILE A 218 -12.15 -7.86 15.97
C ILE A 218 -12.99 -9.02 16.49
N ASP A 219 -14.06 -8.71 17.23
CA ASP A 219 -15.16 -9.62 17.50
C ASP A 219 -16.03 -9.69 16.24
N VAL A 220 -15.78 -10.69 15.40
CA VAL A 220 -16.37 -10.82 14.06
C VAL A 220 -17.84 -11.23 14.15
N ASN A 221 -18.18 -12.08 15.11
CA ASN A 221 -19.54 -12.58 15.27
C ASN A 221 -20.42 -11.72 16.20
N GLY A 222 -19.83 -10.72 16.89
CA GLY A 222 -20.54 -9.76 17.72
C GLY A 222 -21.06 -10.32 19.05
N ASN A 223 -20.48 -11.42 19.55
CA ASN A 223 -20.95 -12.07 20.77
C ASN A 223 -20.33 -11.51 22.08
N GLY A 224 -19.43 -10.51 21.97
CA GLY A 224 -18.75 -9.87 23.09
C GLY A 224 -17.62 -10.70 23.71
N LYS A 225 -17.11 -11.68 22.96
CA LYS A 225 -15.96 -12.52 23.33
C LYS A 225 -15.06 -12.73 22.15
N LEU A 226 -13.77 -12.78 22.40
CA LEU A 226 -12.79 -13.17 21.39
C LEU A 226 -12.69 -14.71 21.37
N ASP A 227 -13.38 -15.33 20.43
CA ASP A 227 -13.42 -16.80 20.28
C ASP A 227 -12.09 -17.34 19.72
N GLU A 228 -11.81 -18.64 19.91
CA GLU A 228 -10.54 -19.27 19.48
C GLU A 228 -10.30 -19.12 17.96
N ASN A 229 -11.36 -19.15 17.16
CA ASN A 229 -11.27 -18.97 15.70
C ASN A 229 -11.05 -17.51 15.26
N GLU A 230 -11.06 -16.57 16.19
CA GLU A 230 -10.79 -15.14 16.00
C GLU A 230 -9.41 -14.72 16.55
N LYS A 231 -8.66 -15.62 17.19
CA LYS A 231 -7.33 -15.39 17.77
C LYS A 231 -6.21 -15.63 16.75
N PHE A 232 -6.08 -14.74 15.78
CA PHE A 232 -5.06 -14.82 14.73
C PHE A 232 -4.27 -13.50 14.57
N TYR A 233 -4.12 -12.75 15.64
CA TYR A 233 -3.44 -11.42 15.62
C TYR A 233 -2.04 -11.46 16.25
N GLY A 234 -1.57 -12.61 16.69
CA GLY A 234 -0.28 -12.76 17.37
C GLY A 234 0.91 -12.51 16.46
N THR A 235 0.77 -12.88 15.19
CA THR A 235 1.78 -12.67 14.15
C THR A 235 1.13 -12.24 12.84
N LEU A 236 1.93 -11.61 11.98
CA LEU A 236 1.51 -11.26 10.62
C LEU A 236 1.12 -12.50 9.81
N ASP A 237 1.86 -13.62 9.99
CA ASP A 237 1.60 -14.87 9.28
C ASP A 237 0.22 -15.45 9.63
N GLU A 238 -0.13 -15.47 10.91
CA GLU A 238 -1.46 -15.91 11.38
C GLU A 238 -2.58 -15.04 10.78
N LEU A 239 -2.37 -13.73 10.75
CA LEU A 239 -3.34 -12.79 10.19
C LEU A 239 -3.47 -12.96 8.67
N MET A 240 -2.35 -13.11 7.95
CA MET A 240 -2.37 -13.38 6.51
C MET A 240 -3.11 -14.68 6.18
N GLU A 241 -2.89 -15.73 6.97
CA GLU A 241 -3.61 -16.99 6.81
C GLU A 241 -5.11 -16.79 7.05
N ALA A 242 -5.50 -16.02 8.06
CA ALA A 242 -6.89 -15.67 8.33
C ALA A 242 -7.54 -14.88 7.20
N ILE A 243 -6.81 -13.93 6.60
CA ILE A 243 -7.26 -13.17 5.42
C ILE A 243 -7.44 -14.11 4.22
N ALA A 244 -6.46 -14.97 3.95
CA ALA A 244 -6.50 -15.91 2.83
C ALA A 244 -7.68 -16.89 2.94
N LYS A 245 -8.00 -17.31 4.16
CA LYS A 245 -9.12 -18.23 4.47
C LYS A 245 -10.47 -17.52 4.63
N GLY A 246 -10.55 -16.21 4.50
CA GLY A 246 -11.77 -15.43 4.69
C GLY A 246 -12.29 -15.37 6.13
N LYS A 247 -11.44 -15.65 7.13
CA LYS A 247 -11.76 -15.51 8.55
C LYS A 247 -11.71 -14.06 9.04
N TYR A 248 -10.78 -13.28 8.50
CA TYR A 248 -10.72 -11.84 8.73
C TYR A 248 -11.76 -11.15 7.83
N PRO A 249 -12.57 -10.20 8.34
CA PRO A 249 -13.65 -9.60 7.57
C PRO A 249 -13.14 -8.80 6.35
N ALA A 250 -13.94 -8.77 5.29
CA ALA A 250 -13.67 -8.01 4.08
C ALA A 250 -14.88 -7.14 3.71
N PRO A 251 -14.83 -5.78 3.88
CA PRO A 251 -13.73 -5.05 4.50
C PRO A 251 -13.54 -5.40 5.99
N PRO A 252 -12.39 -5.19 6.63
CA PRO A 252 -11.26 -4.38 6.18
C PRO A 252 -10.13 -5.15 5.47
N ALA A 253 -10.26 -6.45 5.14
CA ALA A 253 -9.41 -7.09 4.14
C ALA A 253 -9.80 -6.61 2.74
N ARG A 254 -8.81 -6.52 1.82
CA ARG A 254 -9.01 -5.95 0.48
C ARG A 254 -7.94 -6.40 -0.52
N ASN A 255 -8.23 -6.20 -1.79
CA ASN A 255 -7.24 -6.30 -2.85
C ASN A 255 -6.40 -5.03 -2.95
N LEU A 256 -5.17 -5.20 -3.40
CA LEU A 256 -4.24 -4.14 -3.77
C LEU A 256 -3.99 -4.18 -5.28
N TYR A 257 -3.85 -3.02 -5.88
CA TYR A 257 -3.80 -2.87 -7.33
C TYR A 257 -2.61 -2.02 -7.76
N LEU A 258 -2.02 -2.39 -8.89
CA LEU A 258 -1.29 -1.48 -9.75
C LEU A 258 -2.26 -0.97 -10.82
N VAL A 259 -2.27 0.33 -11.08
CA VAL A 259 -3.23 0.97 -11.98
C VAL A 259 -2.50 1.79 -13.04
N THR A 260 -2.95 1.70 -14.29
CA THR A 260 -2.43 2.49 -15.40
C THR A 260 -3.53 3.35 -16.02
N ALA A 261 -3.15 4.42 -16.73
CA ALA A 261 -4.06 5.20 -17.58
C ALA A 261 -4.29 4.44 -18.90
N GLY A 262 -5.31 3.60 -18.92
CA GLY A 262 -5.62 2.72 -20.05
C GLY A 262 -4.63 1.56 -20.22
N LYS A 263 -4.69 0.89 -21.37
CA LYS A 263 -3.79 -0.23 -21.68
C LYS A 263 -2.35 0.28 -21.83
N PRO A 264 -1.39 -0.22 -21.04
CA PRO A 264 -0.01 0.25 -21.10
C PRO A 264 0.64 -0.05 -22.44
N LYS A 265 1.37 0.91 -22.98
CA LYS A 265 2.11 0.81 -24.26
C LYS A 265 3.63 0.80 -24.03
N ASN A 266 4.10 1.38 -22.92
CA ASN A 266 5.51 1.36 -22.54
C ASN A 266 5.94 -0.10 -22.27
N PRO A 267 6.92 -0.66 -22.98
CA PRO A 267 7.32 -2.07 -22.84
C PRO A 267 7.85 -2.39 -21.43
N VAL A 268 8.47 -1.43 -20.73
CA VAL A 268 8.92 -1.59 -19.35
C VAL A 268 7.72 -1.77 -18.41
N VAL A 269 6.67 -0.94 -18.55
CA VAL A 269 5.43 -1.06 -17.78
C VAL A 269 4.76 -2.40 -18.02
N VAL A 270 4.67 -2.84 -19.28
CA VAL A 270 4.07 -4.12 -19.66
C VAL A 270 4.81 -5.30 -19.00
N GLU A 271 6.14 -5.32 -19.11
CA GLU A 271 6.93 -6.43 -18.56
C GLU A 271 6.99 -6.36 -17.02
N PHE A 272 7.05 -5.17 -16.41
CA PHE A 272 6.96 -5.02 -14.95
C PHE A 272 5.62 -5.54 -14.40
N LEU A 273 4.49 -5.17 -15.00
CA LEU A 273 3.18 -5.69 -14.60
C LEU A 273 3.07 -7.21 -14.77
N LYS A 274 3.62 -7.74 -15.84
CA LYS A 274 3.69 -9.20 -16.07
C LYS A 274 4.56 -9.87 -15.03
N TYR A 275 5.75 -9.33 -14.73
CA TYR A 275 6.65 -9.82 -13.69
C TYR A 275 5.94 -9.84 -12.33
N VAL A 276 5.36 -8.72 -11.89
CA VAL A 276 4.66 -8.60 -10.60
C VAL A 276 3.55 -9.64 -10.47
N ARG A 277 2.77 -9.88 -11.52
CA ARG A 277 1.65 -10.82 -11.52
C ARG A 277 2.04 -12.28 -11.74
N THR A 278 3.30 -12.56 -11.95
CA THR A 278 3.83 -13.93 -12.15
C THR A 278 4.98 -14.23 -11.19
N LYS A 279 6.22 -14.07 -11.63
CA LYS A 279 7.42 -14.37 -10.85
C LYS A 279 7.53 -13.54 -9.56
N GLY A 280 7.09 -12.28 -9.60
CA GLY A 280 7.10 -11.36 -8.47
C GLY A 280 6.17 -11.77 -7.33
N GLN A 281 5.13 -12.59 -7.61
CA GLN A 281 4.20 -13.06 -6.58
C GLN A 281 4.88 -13.82 -5.43
N ARG A 282 6.02 -14.46 -5.67
CA ARG A 282 6.79 -15.15 -4.63
C ARG A 282 7.31 -14.21 -3.53
N LEU A 283 7.38 -12.90 -3.79
CA LEU A 283 7.78 -11.91 -2.81
C LEU A 283 6.63 -11.49 -1.87
N ASN A 284 5.37 -11.78 -2.24
CA ASN A 284 4.21 -11.32 -1.47
C ASN A 284 4.22 -11.88 -0.04
N ALA A 285 4.26 -13.20 0.13
CA ALA A 285 4.19 -13.81 1.46
C ALA A 285 5.37 -13.40 2.38
N PRO A 286 6.65 -13.42 1.94
CA PRO A 286 7.75 -12.93 2.74
C PRO A 286 7.63 -11.44 3.12
N ALA A 287 6.97 -10.64 2.30
CA ALA A 287 6.74 -9.22 2.55
C ALA A 287 5.46 -8.94 3.37
N GLY A 288 4.74 -9.97 3.80
CA GLY A 288 3.52 -9.83 4.61
C GLY A 288 2.25 -9.59 3.81
N PHE A 289 2.19 -10.09 2.57
CA PHE A 289 1.01 -9.95 1.70
C PHE A 289 0.48 -11.30 1.25
N VAL A 290 -0.84 -11.38 1.11
CA VAL A 290 -1.50 -12.58 0.57
C VAL A 290 -1.44 -12.56 -0.96
N HIS A 291 -1.19 -13.71 -1.56
CA HIS A 291 -1.25 -13.90 -3.02
C HIS A 291 -2.65 -13.64 -3.59
N ILE A 292 -2.72 -13.28 -4.87
CA ILE A 292 -3.96 -13.12 -5.64
C ILE A 292 -4.30 -14.40 -6.39
#